data_26aade71813fc0b74d34a3826ced9619
#
_entry.id   26aade71813fc0b74d34a3826ced9619
#
_cell.length_a   1.000
_cell.length_b   1.000
_cell.length_c   1.000
_cell.angle_alpha   90.00
_cell.angle_beta   90.00
_cell.angle_gamma   90.00
#
_symmetry.space_group_name_H-M   'P 1'
#
loop_
_entity.id
_entity.type
_entity.pdbx_description
1 polymer ?
#
loop_
_entity_poly.entity_id
_entity_poly.type
_entity_poly.pdbx_seq_one_letter_code
_entity_poly.pdbx_strand_id
1 'polypeptide(L)'
;MSENVILEILSAFIHNREPHLNNDVQELKVFYTFYFQNILPVLAYMDKKWDIIKDEGIKQKLTDCYYQTVAENFKKVAMFEFMSQKLSENNIPHMPVKGWYLRTLYPVPELRTFGDIDILIRKQDREKADKIFIQNGYHVKENWEPTYSYYNDLSRCEVHTELMDSDLGKGEQVISFFSDALERAEKDNGERLSPQKDTHLIYLFCHLAKHLYKGGAGIRMYMDIALFIKANRDALNFEKVYESFKELHLEQFFETVTLACCEWFQIELPFEINDIKSNSTEILKEYTLSADLFGKTRDKSVISIRNNESNSKAGVLRETLFPSTQKIEERYKFIKGRKYLLPVAWVARGFVNLKVIPKKLKYVKSVSKTDMNLVSEYDEFISGIGL
;
A
#
# COMPACT_ATOMS: atom_id res chain seq x y z
N MET A 1 -1.22 3.83 -26.77
CA MET A 1 -2.58 4.32 -27.14
C MET A 1 -3.60 4.02 -26.05
N SER A 2 -3.77 2.77 -25.60
CA SER A 2 -4.71 2.41 -24.51
C SER A 2 -4.36 2.98 -23.12
N GLU A 3 -3.08 3.15 -22.81
CA GLU A 3 -2.61 3.72 -21.54
C GLU A 3 -3.04 5.17 -21.37
N ASN A 4 -2.95 5.96 -22.44
CA ASN A 4 -3.42 7.35 -22.43
C ASN A 4 -4.94 7.45 -22.20
N VAL A 5 -5.73 6.49 -22.71
CA VAL A 5 -7.18 6.41 -22.45
C VAL A 5 -7.45 6.18 -20.96
N ILE A 6 -6.69 5.28 -20.32
CA ILE A 6 -6.83 4.99 -18.89
C ILE A 6 -6.50 6.21 -18.05
N LEU A 7 -5.37 6.86 -18.32
CA LEU A 7 -4.93 8.05 -17.61
C LEU A 7 -5.90 9.22 -17.82
N GLU A 8 -6.44 9.37 -19.05
CA GLU A 8 -7.44 10.42 -19.32
C GLU A 8 -8.73 10.19 -18.53
N ILE A 9 -9.26 8.96 -18.46
CA ILE A 9 -10.43 8.64 -17.64
C ILE A 9 -10.16 8.94 -16.16
N LEU A 10 -8.98 8.60 -15.65
CA LEU A 10 -8.63 8.86 -14.24
C LEU A 10 -8.42 10.34 -13.96
N SER A 11 -7.75 11.07 -14.86
CA SER A 11 -7.62 12.52 -14.78
C SER A 11 -9.00 13.20 -14.80
N ALA A 12 -9.86 12.81 -15.73
CA ALA A 12 -11.22 13.31 -15.83
C ALA A 12 -12.04 13.04 -14.55
N PHE A 13 -11.86 11.86 -13.93
CA PHE A 13 -12.45 11.53 -12.64
C PHE A 13 -11.98 12.47 -11.52
N ILE A 14 -10.66 12.68 -11.40
CA ILE A 14 -10.06 13.56 -10.38
C ILE A 14 -10.53 15.02 -10.54
N HIS A 15 -10.75 15.47 -11.78
CA HIS A 15 -11.21 16.83 -12.08
C HIS A 15 -12.73 16.95 -12.25
N ASN A 16 -13.47 15.84 -12.09
CA ASN A 16 -14.92 15.78 -12.23
C ASN A 16 -15.42 16.34 -13.57
N ARG A 17 -14.69 16.08 -14.66
CA ARG A 17 -14.97 16.51 -16.02
C ARG A 17 -15.24 15.33 -16.96
N GLU A 18 -15.77 15.62 -18.13
CA GLU A 18 -15.88 14.64 -19.22
C GLU A 18 -14.48 14.24 -19.71
N PRO A 19 -14.22 12.93 -19.94
CA PRO A 19 -12.95 12.50 -20.53
C PRO A 19 -12.90 12.80 -22.03
N HIS A 20 -11.76 13.29 -22.51
CA HIS A 20 -11.51 13.54 -23.94
C HIS A 20 -11.01 12.24 -24.59
N LEU A 21 -11.94 11.43 -25.07
CA LEU A 21 -11.64 10.13 -25.68
C LEU A 21 -11.80 10.19 -27.19
N ASN A 22 -10.87 9.56 -27.92
CA ASN A 22 -11.02 9.32 -29.34
C ASN A 22 -12.00 8.16 -29.60
N ASN A 23 -12.61 8.10 -30.78
CA ASN A 23 -13.64 7.12 -31.13
C ASN A 23 -13.19 5.64 -31.12
N ASP A 24 -11.93 5.35 -30.89
CA ASP A 24 -11.34 3.99 -30.91
C ASP A 24 -10.91 3.51 -29.51
N VAL A 25 -11.87 3.48 -28.60
CA VAL A 25 -11.67 2.97 -27.24
C VAL A 25 -11.71 1.45 -27.26
N GLN A 26 -10.62 0.80 -26.90
CA GLN A 26 -10.56 -0.65 -26.71
C GLN A 26 -11.25 -1.02 -25.39
N GLU A 27 -12.57 -1.02 -25.36
CA GLU A 27 -13.40 -1.13 -24.13
C GLU A 27 -13.03 -2.34 -23.27
N LEU A 28 -12.81 -3.50 -23.89
CA LEU A 28 -12.45 -4.72 -23.16
C LEU A 28 -11.10 -4.58 -22.46
N LYS A 29 -10.12 -3.92 -23.09
CA LYS A 29 -8.81 -3.68 -22.49
C LYS A 29 -8.90 -2.66 -21.37
N VAL A 30 -9.68 -1.58 -21.55
CA VAL A 30 -9.96 -0.60 -20.50
C VAL A 30 -10.62 -1.29 -19.30
N PHE A 31 -11.69 -2.06 -19.53
CA PHE A 31 -12.38 -2.81 -18.50
C PHE A 31 -11.41 -3.70 -17.68
N TYR A 32 -10.61 -4.53 -18.34
CA TYR A 32 -9.69 -5.42 -17.62
C TYR A 32 -8.58 -4.66 -16.90
N THR A 33 -8.06 -3.56 -17.44
CA THR A 33 -7.07 -2.76 -16.73
C THR A 33 -7.66 -2.18 -15.44
N PHE A 34 -8.85 -1.59 -15.50
CA PHE A 34 -9.53 -1.07 -14.31
C PHE A 34 -9.86 -2.19 -13.30
N TYR A 35 -10.22 -3.36 -13.78
CA TYR A 35 -10.48 -4.54 -12.95
C TYR A 35 -9.22 -5.00 -12.20
N PHE A 36 -8.12 -5.23 -12.93
CA PHE A 36 -6.86 -5.69 -12.33
C PHE A 36 -6.20 -4.64 -11.43
N GLN A 37 -6.41 -3.36 -11.70
CA GLN A 37 -5.94 -2.25 -10.87
C GLN A 37 -6.86 -1.98 -9.66
N ASN A 38 -7.95 -2.74 -9.51
CA ASN A 38 -8.94 -2.60 -8.43
C ASN A 38 -9.53 -1.18 -8.35
N ILE A 39 -9.80 -0.58 -9.50
CA ILE A 39 -10.44 0.74 -9.66
C ILE A 39 -11.66 0.68 -10.59
N LEU A 40 -12.20 -0.52 -10.82
CA LEU A 40 -13.38 -0.72 -11.66
C LEU A 40 -14.59 0.14 -11.24
N PRO A 41 -14.84 0.42 -9.94
CA PRO A 41 -15.92 1.33 -9.53
C PRO A 41 -15.75 2.76 -10.04
N VAL A 42 -14.51 3.22 -10.26
CA VAL A 42 -14.24 4.52 -10.87
C VAL A 42 -14.69 4.53 -12.33
N LEU A 43 -14.34 3.49 -13.10
CA LEU A 43 -14.83 3.35 -14.48
C LEU A 43 -16.35 3.29 -14.53
N ALA A 44 -16.98 2.52 -13.63
CA ALA A 44 -18.43 2.40 -13.54
C ALA A 44 -19.13 3.76 -13.27
N TYR A 45 -18.55 4.58 -12.40
CA TYR A 45 -19.03 5.93 -12.13
C TYR A 45 -18.87 6.84 -13.36
N MET A 46 -17.72 6.80 -14.00
CA MET A 46 -17.43 7.61 -15.18
C MET A 46 -18.31 7.22 -16.36
N ASP A 47 -18.52 5.92 -16.57
CA ASP A 47 -19.40 5.41 -17.62
C ASP A 47 -20.87 5.82 -17.39
N LYS A 48 -21.36 5.67 -16.16
CA LYS A 48 -22.71 6.11 -15.78
C LYS A 48 -22.95 7.60 -16.04
N LYS A 49 -21.90 8.42 -15.92
CA LYS A 49 -21.99 9.87 -16.07
C LYS A 49 -21.79 10.34 -17.50
N TRP A 50 -20.92 9.67 -18.29
CA TRP A 50 -20.42 10.14 -19.56
C TRP A 50 -20.58 9.15 -20.72
N ASP A 51 -21.22 7.99 -20.50
CA ASP A 51 -21.51 6.95 -21.52
C ASP A 51 -20.26 6.54 -22.32
N ILE A 52 -19.17 6.17 -21.61
CA ILE A 52 -17.87 5.85 -22.19
C ILE A 52 -17.86 4.50 -22.90
N ILE A 53 -18.54 3.51 -22.33
CA ILE A 53 -18.60 2.12 -22.81
C ILE A 53 -19.85 1.94 -23.64
N LYS A 54 -19.74 1.24 -24.79
CA LYS A 54 -20.88 0.95 -25.67
C LYS A 54 -21.32 -0.50 -25.59
N ASP A 55 -20.44 -1.41 -25.14
CA ASP A 55 -20.78 -2.82 -24.95
C ASP A 55 -21.71 -3.02 -23.75
N GLU A 56 -22.93 -3.45 -24.02
CA GLU A 56 -23.97 -3.63 -22.98
C GLU A 56 -23.59 -4.72 -21.95
N GLY A 57 -22.81 -5.72 -22.34
CA GLY A 57 -22.34 -6.76 -21.41
C GLY A 57 -21.30 -6.22 -20.43
N ILE A 58 -20.46 -5.28 -20.86
CA ILE A 58 -19.52 -4.57 -20.00
C ILE A 58 -20.27 -3.59 -19.09
N LYS A 59 -21.22 -2.82 -19.63
CA LYS A 59 -22.06 -1.88 -18.84
C LYS A 59 -22.77 -2.57 -17.69
N GLN A 60 -23.36 -3.77 -17.94
CA GLN A 60 -24.01 -4.52 -16.88
C GLN A 60 -23.02 -4.89 -15.75
N LYS A 61 -21.83 -5.38 -16.11
CA LYS A 61 -20.79 -5.70 -15.12
C LYS A 61 -20.32 -4.47 -14.34
N LEU A 62 -20.20 -3.31 -14.98
CA LEU A 62 -19.86 -2.05 -14.33
C LEU A 62 -20.95 -1.63 -13.34
N THR A 63 -22.21 -1.75 -13.73
CA THR A 63 -23.36 -1.44 -12.88
C THR A 63 -23.39 -2.33 -11.64
N ASP A 64 -23.22 -3.64 -11.81
CA ASP A 64 -23.18 -4.61 -10.70
C ASP A 64 -22.00 -4.29 -9.76
N CYS A 65 -20.81 -4.03 -10.31
CA CYS A 65 -19.62 -3.67 -9.54
C CYS A 65 -19.84 -2.38 -8.74
N TYR A 66 -20.46 -1.37 -9.33
CA TYR A 66 -20.75 -0.10 -8.66
C TYR A 66 -21.60 -0.31 -7.41
N TYR A 67 -22.77 -0.97 -7.54
CA TYR A 67 -23.68 -1.17 -6.42
C TYR A 67 -23.10 -2.09 -5.36
N GLN A 68 -22.40 -3.15 -5.77
CA GLN A 68 -21.71 -4.04 -4.83
C GLN A 68 -20.66 -3.28 -4.03
N THR A 69 -19.82 -2.48 -4.69
CA THR A 69 -18.75 -1.71 -4.01
C THR A 69 -19.33 -0.70 -3.03
N VAL A 70 -20.37 0.02 -3.42
CA VAL A 70 -21.05 0.98 -2.54
C VAL A 70 -21.60 0.27 -1.30
N ALA A 71 -22.32 -0.84 -1.49
CA ALA A 71 -22.89 -1.62 -0.38
C ALA A 71 -21.82 -2.18 0.58
N GLU A 72 -20.72 -2.71 0.03
CA GLU A 72 -19.59 -3.21 0.85
C GLU A 72 -18.90 -2.09 1.62
N ASN A 73 -18.68 -0.93 1.00
CA ASN A 73 -18.07 0.20 1.67
C ASN A 73 -18.94 0.77 2.80
N PHE A 74 -20.25 0.85 2.60
CA PHE A 74 -21.16 1.23 3.69
C PHE A 74 -21.04 0.33 4.91
N LYS A 75 -20.96 -1.00 4.71
CA LYS A 75 -20.78 -1.96 5.80
C LYS A 75 -19.44 -1.75 6.52
N LYS A 76 -18.35 -1.58 5.78
CA LYS A 76 -17.02 -1.34 6.35
C LYS A 76 -16.98 -0.05 7.15
N VAL A 77 -17.56 1.01 6.62
CA VAL A 77 -17.64 2.31 7.31
C VAL A 77 -18.42 2.19 8.61
N ALA A 78 -19.61 1.57 8.58
CA ALA A 78 -20.42 1.39 9.79
C ALA A 78 -19.68 0.57 10.86
N MET A 79 -19.00 -0.48 10.45
CA MET A 79 -18.19 -1.30 11.37
C MET A 79 -17.01 -0.55 11.94
N PHE A 80 -16.32 0.26 11.14
CA PHE A 80 -15.23 1.09 11.67
C PHE A 80 -15.73 2.13 12.65
N GLU A 81 -16.79 2.86 12.34
CA GLU A 81 -17.36 3.86 13.26
C GLU A 81 -17.75 3.22 14.59
N PHE A 82 -18.38 2.03 14.54
CA PHE A 82 -18.68 1.28 15.73
C PHE A 82 -17.42 0.94 16.55
N MET A 83 -16.36 0.43 15.89
CA MET A 83 -15.10 0.09 16.57
C MET A 83 -14.37 1.33 17.10
N SER A 84 -14.35 2.43 16.34
CA SER A 84 -13.80 3.71 16.76
C SER A 84 -14.49 4.24 18.01
N GLN A 85 -15.83 4.12 18.07
CA GLN A 85 -16.60 4.46 19.27
C GLN A 85 -16.18 3.58 20.45
N LYS A 86 -16.04 2.25 20.26
CA LYS A 86 -15.61 1.33 21.32
C LYS A 86 -14.22 1.62 21.85
N LEU A 87 -13.28 1.98 20.97
CA LEU A 87 -11.95 2.42 21.37
C LEU A 87 -12.02 3.73 22.19
N SER A 88 -12.84 4.70 21.75
CA SER A 88 -13.04 5.98 22.44
C SER A 88 -13.70 5.81 23.81
N GLU A 89 -14.74 4.98 23.94
CA GLU A 89 -15.40 4.64 25.22
C GLU A 89 -14.42 4.04 26.23
N ASN A 90 -13.33 3.46 25.74
CA ASN A 90 -12.26 2.88 26.54
C ASN A 90 -11.03 3.78 26.67
N ASN A 91 -11.09 5.05 26.29
CA ASN A 91 -9.99 6.01 26.34
C ASN A 91 -8.73 5.50 25.62
N ILE A 92 -8.89 4.92 24.43
CA ILE A 92 -7.80 4.50 23.56
C ILE A 92 -7.67 5.49 22.40
N PRO A 93 -6.64 6.37 22.41
CA PRO A 93 -6.33 7.20 21.26
C PRO A 93 -6.00 6.32 20.06
N HIS A 94 -6.65 6.61 18.93
CA HIS A 94 -6.49 5.81 17.72
C HIS A 94 -6.60 6.69 16.48
N MET A 95 -5.75 6.43 15.52
CA MET A 95 -5.65 7.20 14.28
C MET A 95 -5.85 6.30 13.08
N PRO A 96 -7.01 6.36 12.41
CA PRO A 96 -7.18 5.71 11.11
C PRO A 96 -6.31 6.40 10.07
N VAL A 97 -5.73 5.63 9.17
CA VAL A 97 -4.84 6.15 8.12
C VAL A 97 -5.25 5.62 6.75
N LYS A 98 -4.54 6.02 5.70
CA LYS A 98 -4.74 5.53 4.32
C LYS A 98 -6.22 5.57 3.87
N GLY A 99 -6.77 4.37 3.59
CA GLY A 99 -8.07 4.17 2.99
C GLY A 99 -9.21 4.88 3.68
N TRP A 100 -9.22 4.90 4.98
CA TRP A 100 -10.24 5.61 5.76
C TRP A 100 -10.30 7.11 5.45
N TYR A 101 -9.14 7.76 5.48
CA TYR A 101 -9.06 9.20 5.22
C TYR A 101 -9.18 9.51 3.72
N LEU A 102 -8.46 8.78 2.89
CA LEU A 102 -8.36 9.06 1.45
C LEU A 102 -9.69 8.91 0.72
N ARG A 103 -10.59 8.05 1.19
CA ARG A 103 -11.91 7.89 0.56
C ARG A 103 -12.70 9.20 0.53
N THR A 104 -12.55 10.06 1.54
CA THR A 104 -13.27 11.33 1.62
C THR A 104 -12.85 12.35 0.55
N LEU A 105 -11.71 12.10 -0.10
CA LEU A 105 -11.17 12.94 -1.18
C LEU A 105 -11.72 12.54 -2.56
N TYR A 106 -12.36 11.38 -2.64
CA TYR A 106 -13.01 10.93 -3.87
C TYR A 106 -14.34 11.66 -4.07
N PRO A 107 -14.72 11.97 -5.32
CA PRO A 107 -16.03 12.58 -5.62
C PRO A 107 -17.22 11.81 -5.04
N VAL A 108 -17.08 10.49 -4.95
CA VAL A 108 -17.99 9.59 -4.25
C VAL A 108 -17.12 8.70 -3.35
N PRO A 109 -17.12 8.88 -2.03
CA PRO A 109 -16.22 8.20 -1.09
C PRO A 109 -16.28 6.67 -1.17
N GLU A 110 -17.44 6.12 -1.51
CA GLU A 110 -17.68 4.69 -1.61
C GLU A 110 -16.99 4.03 -2.81
N LEU A 111 -16.53 4.82 -3.80
CA LEU A 111 -15.82 4.29 -4.98
C LEU A 111 -14.36 3.94 -4.69
N ARG A 112 -13.79 4.48 -3.61
CA ARG A 112 -12.47 4.08 -3.21
C ARG A 112 -12.51 2.71 -2.55
N THR A 113 -12.11 1.71 -3.31
CA THR A 113 -11.98 0.34 -2.78
C THR A 113 -10.88 0.25 -1.73
N PHE A 114 -11.16 -0.44 -0.64
CA PHE A 114 -10.14 -0.82 0.36
C PHE A 114 -10.50 -2.19 0.96
N GLY A 115 -9.47 -2.98 1.30
CA GLY A 115 -9.65 -4.33 1.87
C GLY A 115 -9.82 -4.31 3.37
N ASP A 116 -8.94 -3.58 4.01
CA ASP A 116 -8.78 -3.43 5.46
C ASP A 116 -8.81 -1.95 5.86
N ILE A 117 -9.01 -1.73 7.13
CA ILE A 117 -8.95 -0.41 7.74
C ILE A 117 -7.74 -0.41 8.66
N ASP A 118 -6.77 0.44 8.32
CA ASP A 118 -5.54 0.62 9.07
C ASP A 118 -5.75 1.60 10.22
N ILE A 119 -5.41 1.21 11.44
CA ILE A 119 -5.58 2.00 12.65
C ILE A 119 -4.26 2.01 13.42
N LEU A 120 -3.68 3.17 13.68
CA LEU A 120 -2.54 3.32 14.58
C LEU A 120 -3.03 3.53 16.01
N ILE A 121 -2.44 2.81 16.96
CA ILE A 121 -2.62 2.98 18.40
C ILE A 121 -1.26 2.99 19.11
N ARG A 122 -1.24 3.41 20.37
CA ARG A 122 -0.04 3.26 21.20
C ARG A 122 0.22 1.80 21.52
N LYS A 123 1.48 1.42 21.57
CA LYS A 123 1.91 0.06 21.94
C LYS A 123 1.36 -0.41 23.29
N GLN A 124 1.30 0.49 24.27
CA GLN A 124 0.76 0.20 25.60
C GLN A 124 -0.75 -0.11 25.59
N ASP A 125 -1.50 0.37 24.62
CA ASP A 125 -2.94 0.17 24.51
C ASP A 125 -3.30 -1.12 23.75
N ARG A 126 -2.29 -1.83 23.22
CA ARG A 126 -2.46 -3.00 22.35
C ARG A 126 -3.30 -4.11 22.99
N GLU A 127 -2.98 -4.51 24.24
CA GLU A 127 -3.70 -5.60 24.93
C GLU A 127 -5.15 -5.23 25.25
N LYS A 128 -5.40 -3.96 25.54
CA LYS A 128 -6.74 -3.43 25.79
C LYS A 128 -7.57 -3.40 24.51
N ALA A 129 -6.98 -2.94 23.41
CA ALA A 129 -7.60 -2.95 22.08
C ALA A 129 -7.93 -4.39 21.62
N ASP A 130 -7.03 -5.36 21.83
CA ASP A 130 -7.27 -6.77 21.51
C ASP A 130 -8.55 -7.30 22.17
N LYS A 131 -8.70 -7.06 23.48
CA LYS A 131 -9.89 -7.47 24.23
C LYS A 131 -11.15 -6.83 23.65
N ILE A 132 -11.10 -5.54 23.29
CA ILE A 132 -12.24 -4.82 22.71
C ILE A 132 -12.62 -5.44 21.36
N PHE A 133 -11.67 -5.70 20.46
CA PHE A 133 -11.95 -6.31 19.18
C PHE A 133 -12.59 -7.70 19.35
N ILE A 134 -12.01 -8.56 20.19
CA ILE A 134 -12.53 -9.93 20.44
C ILE A 134 -13.95 -9.88 21.07
N GLN A 135 -14.18 -9.03 22.06
CA GLN A 135 -15.49 -8.88 22.70
C GLN A 135 -16.58 -8.37 21.75
N ASN A 136 -16.20 -7.68 20.67
CA ASN A 136 -17.11 -7.16 19.66
C ASN A 136 -17.15 -8.03 18.38
N GLY A 137 -16.80 -9.32 18.49
CA GLY A 137 -17.02 -10.33 17.45
C GLY A 137 -15.93 -10.38 16.37
N TYR A 138 -14.76 -9.77 16.62
CA TYR A 138 -13.62 -9.95 15.74
C TYR A 138 -12.78 -11.16 16.12
N HIS A 139 -12.25 -11.83 15.12
CA HIS A 139 -11.28 -12.92 15.27
C HIS A 139 -9.88 -12.41 14.93
N VAL A 140 -8.89 -12.88 15.69
CA VAL A 140 -7.48 -12.57 15.41
C VAL A 140 -7.01 -13.44 14.24
N LYS A 141 -6.52 -12.83 13.16
CA LYS A 141 -5.90 -13.51 12.03
C LYS A 141 -4.38 -13.58 12.15
N GLU A 142 -3.78 -12.45 12.46
CA GLU A 142 -2.35 -12.30 12.63
C GLU A 142 -2.07 -11.51 13.91
N ASN A 143 -1.09 -11.99 14.68
CA ASN A 143 -0.72 -11.39 15.96
C ASN A 143 0.80 -11.20 15.98
N TRP A 144 1.31 -10.35 15.09
CA TRP A 144 2.74 -10.08 14.91
C TRP A 144 2.98 -8.59 15.07
N GLU A 145 3.92 -8.22 15.91
CA GLU A 145 4.37 -6.85 16.04
C GLU A 145 5.09 -6.40 14.75
N PRO A 146 4.82 -5.19 14.26
CA PRO A 146 3.98 -4.12 14.79
C PRO A 146 2.53 -4.12 14.27
N THR A 147 2.09 -5.12 13.50
CA THR A 147 0.77 -5.16 12.84
C THR A 147 -0.04 -6.36 13.33
N TYR A 148 -1.28 -6.09 13.71
CA TYR A 148 -2.22 -7.08 14.22
C TYR A 148 -3.49 -7.07 13.40
N SER A 149 -3.82 -8.18 12.75
CA SER A 149 -4.98 -8.27 11.87
C SER A 149 -6.18 -8.89 12.57
N TYR A 150 -7.31 -8.20 12.53
CA TYR A 150 -8.61 -8.63 13.02
C TYR A 150 -9.60 -8.73 11.88
N TYR A 151 -10.49 -9.68 11.92
CA TYR A 151 -11.54 -9.85 10.91
C TYR A 151 -12.84 -10.34 11.53
N ASN A 152 -13.92 -9.96 10.89
CA ASN A 152 -15.25 -10.57 11.04
C ASN A 152 -15.86 -10.75 9.64
N ASP A 153 -17.14 -11.16 9.58
CA ASP A 153 -17.83 -11.41 8.30
C ASP A 153 -18.02 -10.13 7.45
N LEU A 154 -17.89 -8.96 8.03
CA LEU A 154 -18.17 -7.67 7.39
C LEU A 154 -16.93 -6.86 7.06
N SER A 155 -15.87 -6.99 7.86
CA SER A 155 -14.71 -6.12 7.74
C SER A 155 -13.42 -6.79 8.21
N ARG A 156 -12.31 -6.17 7.78
CA ARG A 156 -10.97 -6.45 8.29
C ARG A 156 -10.37 -5.16 8.82
N CYS A 157 -9.75 -5.23 10.00
CA CYS A 157 -9.00 -4.13 10.60
C CYS A 157 -7.55 -4.57 10.81
N GLU A 158 -6.60 -3.71 10.45
CA GLU A 158 -5.19 -3.85 10.81
C GLU A 158 -4.84 -2.79 11.84
N VAL A 159 -4.53 -3.25 13.05
CA VAL A 159 -4.11 -2.38 14.15
C VAL A 159 -2.59 -2.35 14.18
N HIS A 160 -2.03 -1.17 14.02
CA HIS A 160 -0.61 -0.90 13.99
C HIS A 160 -0.17 -0.25 15.29
N THR A 161 1.00 -0.62 15.79
CA THR A 161 1.70 0.08 16.88
C THR A 161 2.84 0.95 16.36
N GLU A 162 3.16 0.83 15.09
CA GLU A 162 4.10 1.64 14.32
C GLU A 162 3.55 1.84 12.90
N LEU A 163 3.64 3.05 12.35
CA LEU A 163 3.14 3.33 10.99
C LEU A 163 3.92 2.63 9.89
N MET A 164 5.22 2.45 10.10
CA MET A 164 6.11 1.83 9.13
C MET A 164 6.89 0.69 9.79
N ASP A 165 7.28 -0.28 8.98
CA ASP A 165 8.16 -1.38 9.35
C ASP A 165 9.52 -1.28 8.61
N SER A 166 10.43 -2.20 8.90
CA SER A 166 11.77 -2.24 8.32
C SER A 166 11.83 -2.66 6.85
N ASP A 167 10.70 -2.88 6.20
CA ASP A 167 10.61 -3.47 4.87
C ASP A 167 11.09 -2.58 3.72
N LEU A 168 11.33 -1.28 3.98
CA LEU A 168 11.76 -0.32 2.95
C LEU A 168 13.28 -0.27 2.72
N GLY A 169 14.07 -1.17 3.32
CA GLY A 169 15.53 -1.15 3.18
C GLY A 169 16.27 -0.03 3.94
N LYS A 170 15.57 1.05 4.30
CA LYS A 170 16.02 2.18 5.13
C LYS A 170 15.26 2.20 6.46
N GLY A 171 14.88 1.01 6.96
CA GLY A 171 13.82 0.79 7.92
C GLY A 171 13.92 1.57 9.22
N GLU A 172 15.10 1.68 9.85
CA GLU A 172 15.24 2.37 11.14
C GLU A 172 14.98 3.88 11.04
N GLN A 173 15.42 4.53 9.96
CA GLN A 173 15.18 5.96 9.75
C GLN A 173 13.71 6.26 9.54
N VAL A 174 13.04 5.48 8.70
CA VAL A 174 11.61 5.65 8.41
C VAL A 174 10.75 5.33 9.64
N ILE A 175 11.07 4.28 10.38
CA ILE A 175 10.38 3.95 11.64
C ILE A 175 10.55 5.09 12.65
N SER A 176 11.79 5.60 12.82
CA SER A 176 12.08 6.71 13.73
C SER A 176 11.33 7.99 13.37
N PHE A 177 11.26 8.31 12.06
CA PHE A 177 10.55 9.49 11.57
C PHE A 177 9.05 9.51 11.94
N PHE A 178 8.40 8.34 11.96
CA PHE A 178 6.99 8.21 12.30
C PHE A 178 6.73 7.81 13.75
N SER A 179 7.75 7.70 14.61
CA SER A 179 7.61 7.18 15.97
C SER A 179 6.68 7.99 16.86
N ASP A 180 6.57 9.30 16.63
CA ASP A 180 5.71 10.25 17.35
C ASP A 180 4.48 10.71 16.52
N ALA A 181 4.14 9.97 15.46
CA ALA A 181 3.04 10.36 14.57
C ALA A 181 1.68 10.45 15.28
N LEU A 182 1.44 9.60 16.27
CA LEU A 182 0.20 9.64 17.05
C LEU A 182 0.15 10.82 18.01
N GLU A 183 1.29 11.21 18.59
CA GLU A 183 1.42 12.35 19.49
C GLU A 183 1.26 13.69 18.76
N ARG A 184 1.70 13.75 17.51
CA ARG A 184 1.55 14.93 16.63
C ARG A 184 0.18 15.01 15.97
N ALA A 185 -0.64 13.98 16.07
CA ALA A 185 -1.94 13.92 15.40
C ALA A 185 -2.93 14.95 16.00
N GLU A 186 -3.87 15.36 15.18
CA GLU A 186 -4.92 16.32 15.55
C GLU A 186 -6.18 15.59 16.04
N LYS A 187 -6.93 16.20 16.96
CA LYS A 187 -8.21 15.63 17.43
C LYS A 187 -9.24 15.69 16.31
N ASP A 188 -9.94 14.58 16.09
CA ASP A 188 -11.04 14.45 15.15
C ASP A 188 -12.37 14.28 15.88
N ASN A 189 -12.58 13.13 16.56
CA ASN A 189 -13.82 12.83 17.25
C ASN A 189 -13.57 11.89 18.44
N GLY A 190 -13.85 12.35 19.67
CA GLY A 190 -13.54 11.61 20.89
C GLY A 190 -12.04 11.35 21.02
N GLU A 191 -11.66 10.07 21.10
CA GLU A 191 -10.27 9.63 21.11
C GLU A 191 -9.75 9.31 19.69
N ARG A 192 -10.57 9.50 18.66
CA ARG A 192 -10.12 9.39 17.28
C ARG A 192 -9.29 10.61 16.90
N LEU A 193 -8.17 10.36 16.23
CA LEU A 193 -7.19 11.35 15.80
C LEU A 193 -7.09 11.35 14.28
N SER A 194 -6.68 12.47 13.71
CA SER A 194 -6.33 12.64 12.30
C SER A 194 -4.85 12.91 12.14
N PRO A 195 -4.16 12.32 11.17
CA PRO A 195 -2.76 12.63 10.93
C PRO A 195 -2.60 14.06 10.42
N GLN A 196 -1.54 14.76 10.86
CA GLN A 196 -1.15 16.03 10.25
C GLN A 196 -0.94 15.83 8.74
N LYS A 197 -1.35 16.81 7.94
CA LYS A 197 -1.35 16.69 6.47
C LYS A 197 0.03 16.41 5.88
N ASP A 198 1.07 17.12 6.32
CA ASP A 198 2.44 16.89 5.88
C ASP A 198 2.90 15.46 6.22
N THR A 199 2.69 15.04 7.45
CA THR A 199 3.03 13.69 7.92
C THR A 199 2.26 12.62 7.15
N HIS A 200 0.98 12.85 6.84
CA HIS A 200 0.17 11.91 6.07
C HIS A 200 0.66 11.80 4.63
N LEU A 201 1.00 12.92 3.97
CA LEU A 201 1.56 12.90 2.63
C LEU A 201 2.87 12.10 2.59
N ILE A 202 3.81 12.38 3.52
CA ILE A 202 5.08 11.64 3.61
C ILE A 202 4.81 10.14 3.82
N TYR A 203 3.84 9.80 4.68
CA TYR A 203 3.44 8.41 4.91
C TYR A 203 2.90 7.73 3.64
N LEU A 204 2.08 8.41 2.83
CA LEU A 204 1.56 7.85 1.58
C LEU A 204 2.67 7.52 0.59
N PHE A 205 3.68 8.39 0.47
CA PHE A 205 4.86 8.14 -0.36
C PHE A 205 5.71 6.98 0.17
N CYS A 206 6.01 6.96 1.47
CA CYS A 206 6.75 5.85 2.08
C CYS A 206 6.00 4.51 1.93
N HIS A 207 4.68 4.54 2.04
CA HIS A 207 3.85 3.36 1.83
C HIS A 207 3.86 2.89 0.36
N LEU A 208 3.80 3.82 -0.61
CA LEU A 208 3.98 3.51 -2.03
C LEU A 208 5.38 2.93 -2.30
N ALA A 209 6.44 3.55 -1.76
CA ALA A 209 7.81 3.06 -1.87
C ALA A 209 7.95 1.62 -1.34
N LYS A 210 7.37 1.33 -0.16
CA LYS A 210 7.32 -0.03 0.41
C LYS A 210 6.66 -1.04 -0.55
N HIS A 211 5.55 -0.67 -1.17
CA HIS A 211 4.88 -1.54 -2.14
C HIS A 211 5.72 -1.77 -3.39
N LEU A 212 6.30 -0.73 -3.96
CA LEU A 212 7.22 -0.85 -5.10
C LEU A 212 8.43 -1.71 -4.74
N TYR A 213 9.02 -1.52 -3.57
CA TYR A 213 10.16 -2.32 -3.10
C TYR A 213 9.80 -3.81 -2.90
N LYS A 214 8.53 -4.12 -2.62
CA LYS A 214 8.00 -5.49 -2.42
C LYS A 214 7.40 -6.14 -3.66
N GLY A 215 7.41 -5.48 -4.80
CA GLY A 215 6.94 -6.09 -6.04
C GLY A 215 6.00 -5.26 -6.90
N GLY A 216 5.64 -4.08 -6.44
CA GLY A 216 4.89 -3.12 -7.22
C GLY A 216 3.66 -2.55 -6.55
N ALA A 217 3.14 -1.50 -7.16
CA ALA A 217 1.97 -0.78 -6.72
C ALA A 217 1.05 -0.48 -7.92
N GLY A 218 -0.25 -0.57 -7.71
CA GLY A 218 -1.24 -0.21 -8.73
C GLY A 218 -1.46 1.29 -8.81
N ILE A 219 -2.04 1.73 -9.94
CA ILE A 219 -2.32 3.14 -10.26
C ILE A 219 -3.16 3.86 -9.19
N ARG A 220 -3.97 3.12 -8.44
CA ARG A 220 -4.79 3.68 -7.36
C ARG A 220 -3.96 4.41 -6.31
N MET A 221 -2.76 3.92 -5.97
CA MET A 221 -1.92 4.58 -4.95
C MET A 221 -1.42 5.93 -5.41
N TYR A 222 -1.10 6.07 -6.69
CA TYR A 222 -0.72 7.35 -7.30
C TYR A 222 -1.92 8.29 -7.37
N MET A 223 -3.10 7.78 -7.73
CA MET A 223 -4.34 8.55 -7.73
C MET A 223 -4.70 9.05 -6.31
N ASP A 224 -4.50 8.23 -5.28
CA ASP A 224 -4.68 8.63 -3.87
C ASP A 224 -3.75 9.80 -3.50
N ILE A 225 -2.47 9.76 -3.89
CA ILE A 225 -1.49 10.83 -3.68
C ILE A 225 -1.91 12.09 -4.44
N ALA A 226 -2.29 11.96 -5.71
CA ALA A 226 -2.74 13.09 -6.53
C ALA A 226 -3.96 13.79 -5.93
N LEU A 227 -4.97 13.03 -5.51
CA LEU A 227 -6.17 13.56 -4.82
C LEU A 227 -5.80 14.23 -3.50
N PHE A 228 -4.87 13.65 -2.74
CA PHE A 228 -4.42 14.21 -1.47
C PHE A 228 -3.72 15.55 -1.67
N ILE A 229 -2.78 15.64 -2.62
CA ILE A 229 -2.07 16.89 -2.96
C ILE A 229 -3.09 17.94 -3.43
N LYS A 230 -3.96 17.59 -4.38
CA LYS A 230 -4.98 18.49 -4.91
C LYS A 230 -5.89 19.06 -3.82
N ALA A 231 -6.38 18.21 -2.92
CA ALA A 231 -7.32 18.62 -1.88
C ALA A 231 -6.68 19.42 -0.74
N ASN A 232 -5.37 19.28 -0.52
CA ASN A 232 -4.66 19.91 0.59
C ASN A 232 -3.56 20.88 0.14
N ARG A 233 -3.54 21.29 -1.14
CA ARG A 233 -2.48 22.10 -1.74
C ARG A 233 -2.09 23.30 -0.89
N ASP A 234 -3.10 24.07 -0.41
CA ASP A 234 -2.89 25.32 0.32
C ASP A 234 -2.53 25.13 1.80
N ALA A 235 -2.69 23.89 2.30
CA ALA A 235 -2.42 23.54 3.69
C ALA A 235 -1.15 22.72 3.89
N LEU A 236 -0.56 22.22 2.80
CA LEU A 236 0.71 21.48 2.82
C LEU A 236 1.89 22.45 2.83
N ASN A 237 2.84 22.17 3.71
CA ASN A 237 4.14 22.85 3.68
C ASN A 237 5.12 22.01 2.84
N PHE A 238 5.12 22.26 1.53
CA PHE A 238 5.93 21.47 0.59
C PHE A 238 7.45 21.59 0.83
N GLU A 239 7.95 22.72 1.33
CA GLU A 239 9.34 22.88 1.70
C GLU A 239 9.71 21.91 2.83
N LYS A 240 8.91 21.89 3.89
CA LYS A 240 9.08 20.94 5.01
C LYS A 240 8.93 19.48 4.57
N VAL A 241 7.98 19.19 3.71
CA VAL A 241 7.78 17.86 3.13
C VAL A 241 9.01 17.43 2.35
N TYR A 242 9.56 18.31 1.51
CA TYR A 242 10.76 18.02 0.72
C TYR A 242 12.00 17.78 1.60
N GLU A 243 12.23 18.63 2.61
CA GLU A 243 13.33 18.41 3.57
C GLU A 243 13.17 17.06 4.31
N SER A 244 11.95 16.67 4.66
CA SER A 244 11.71 15.34 5.25
C SER A 244 12.09 14.19 4.29
N PHE A 245 11.84 14.35 2.98
CA PHE A 245 12.28 13.35 2.00
C PHE A 245 13.80 13.31 1.83
N LYS A 246 14.50 14.44 1.95
CA LYS A 246 15.97 14.46 1.99
C LYS A 246 16.50 13.73 3.23
N GLU A 247 15.95 13.98 4.41
CA GLU A 247 16.31 13.24 5.63
C GLU A 247 16.11 11.73 5.50
N LEU A 248 15.08 11.32 4.79
CA LEU A 248 14.77 9.92 4.52
C LEU A 248 15.56 9.34 3.33
N HIS A 249 16.33 10.15 2.61
CA HIS A 249 17.01 9.79 1.36
C HIS A 249 16.04 9.24 0.29
N LEU A 250 14.89 9.87 0.15
CA LEU A 250 13.81 9.53 -0.77
C LEU A 250 13.41 10.73 -1.65
N GLU A 251 14.25 11.78 -1.73
CA GLU A 251 13.96 13.00 -2.50
C GLU A 251 13.74 12.72 -3.99
N GLN A 252 14.59 11.91 -4.62
CA GLN A 252 14.41 11.54 -6.02
C GLN A 252 13.10 10.75 -6.24
N PHE A 253 12.74 9.87 -5.31
CA PHE A 253 11.48 9.12 -5.38
C PHE A 253 10.28 10.07 -5.26
N PHE A 254 10.32 11.00 -4.31
CA PHE A 254 9.28 12.02 -4.15
C PHE A 254 9.09 12.84 -5.43
N GLU A 255 10.18 13.34 -6.02
CA GLU A 255 10.17 14.11 -7.27
C GLU A 255 9.57 13.29 -8.41
N THR A 256 10.05 12.04 -8.62
CA THR A 256 9.58 11.15 -9.69
C THR A 256 8.08 10.87 -9.58
N VAL A 257 7.59 10.51 -8.40
CA VAL A 257 6.18 10.19 -8.20
C VAL A 257 5.30 11.43 -8.29
N THR A 258 5.78 12.56 -7.79
CA THR A 258 5.05 13.83 -7.85
C THR A 258 4.90 14.30 -9.29
N LEU A 259 5.98 14.23 -10.09
CA LEU A 259 5.92 14.55 -11.51
C LEU A 259 4.99 13.59 -12.26
N ALA A 260 5.05 12.29 -11.98
CA ALA A 260 4.14 11.32 -12.55
C ALA A 260 2.66 11.66 -12.23
N CYS A 261 2.37 12.09 -11.00
CA CYS A 261 1.02 12.53 -10.63
C CYS A 261 0.58 13.79 -11.42
N CYS A 262 1.50 14.73 -11.67
CA CYS A 262 1.20 15.89 -12.50
C CYS A 262 0.92 15.52 -13.96
N GLU A 263 1.75 14.67 -14.56
CA GLU A 263 1.61 14.23 -15.94
C GLU A 263 0.37 13.34 -16.15
N TRP A 264 0.13 12.39 -15.24
CA TRP A 264 -0.94 11.39 -15.42
C TRP A 264 -2.32 11.94 -15.06
N PHE A 265 -2.39 12.81 -14.07
CA PHE A 265 -3.64 13.28 -13.51
C PHE A 265 -3.86 14.79 -13.66
N GLN A 266 -2.93 15.50 -14.32
CA GLN A 266 -3.03 16.94 -14.56
C GLN A 266 -3.24 17.77 -13.28
N ILE A 267 -2.58 17.36 -12.18
CA ILE A 267 -2.58 18.17 -10.96
C ILE A 267 -1.51 19.25 -11.05
N GLU A 268 -1.79 20.41 -10.47
CA GLU A 268 -0.84 21.50 -10.39
C GLU A 268 -0.12 21.50 -9.06
N LEU A 269 1.17 21.81 -9.08
CA LEU A 269 2.01 22.02 -7.90
C LEU A 269 2.26 23.51 -7.69
N PRO A 270 2.49 23.94 -6.43
CA PRO A 270 2.88 25.32 -6.14
C PRO A 270 4.38 25.60 -6.32
N PHE A 271 5.14 24.65 -6.84
CA PHE A 271 6.61 24.72 -7.05
C PHE A 271 6.99 23.95 -8.31
N GLU A 272 8.14 24.30 -8.87
CA GLU A 272 8.70 23.57 -10.02
C GLU A 272 9.61 22.43 -9.52
N ILE A 273 9.50 21.28 -10.15
CA ILE A 273 10.39 20.14 -9.93
C ILE A 273 11.49 20.23 -10.97
N ASN A 274 12.73 20.44 -10.50
CA ASN A 274 13.91 20.57 -11.36
C ASN A 274 14.62 19.21 -11.50
N ASP A 275 15.09 18.94 -12.74
CA ASP A 275 16.06 17.87 -13.06
C ASP A 275 15.73 16.41 -12.69
N ILE A 276 14.54 15.92 -13.07
CA ILE A 276 14.33 14.48 -13.10
C ILE A 276 14.98 13.88 -14.35
N LYS A 277 15.62 12.72 -14.23
CA LYS A 277 16.09 11.93 -15.37
C LYS A 277 14.93 11.77 -16.35
N SER A 278 15.07 12.22 -17.55
CA SER A 278 13.99 12.45 -18.56
C SER A 278 13.12 11.25 -18.93
N ASN A 279 13.31 10.08 -18.29
CA ASN A 279 12.57 8.85 -18.59
C ASN A 279 11.98 8.14 -17.35
N SER A 280 12.16 8.68 -16.14
CA SER A 280 11.74 7.99 -14.91
C SER A 280 10.21 7.87 -14.79
N THR A 281 9.46 8.88 -15.22
CA THR A 281 7.99 8.87 -15.20
C THR A 281 7.40 7.91 -16.22
N GLU A 282 8.02 7.79 -17.40
CA GLU A 282 7.57 6.86 -18.44
C GLU A 282 7.82 5.40 -18.05
N ILE A 283 8.99 5.10 -17.48
CA ILE A 283 9.31 3.78 -16.93
C ILE A 283 8.34 3.42 -15.81
N LEU A 284 8.04 4.37 -14.93
CA LEU A 284 7.08 4.19 -13.84
C LEU A 284 5.66 3.93 -14.38
N LYS A 285 5.26 4.63 -15.45
CA LYS A 285 3.98 4.45 -16.13
C LYS A 285 3.83 3.05 -16.73
N GLU A 286 4.80 2.64 -17.53
CA GLU A 286 4.81 1.30 -18.12
C GLU A 286 4.74 0.22 -17.04
N TYR A 287 5.55 0.36 -15.98
CA TYR A 287 5.56 -0.59 -14.89
C TYR A 287 4.20 -0.65 -14.18
N THR A 288 3.61 0.50 -13.86
CA THR A 288 2.35 0.61 -13.12
C THR A 288 1.16 0.10 -13.94
N LEU A 289 1.03 0.50 -15.22
CA LEU A 289 -0.13 0.15 -16.05
C LEU A 289 -0.05 -1.26 -16.65
N SER A 290 1.15 -1.82 -16.82
CA SER A 290 1.32 -3.22 -17.24
C SER A 290 1.14 -4.22 -16.11
N ALA A 291 1.04 -3.74 -14.88
CA ALA A 291 0.91 -4.51 -13.66
C ALA A 291 -0.56 -4.72 -13.29
N ASP A 292 -0.82 -5.71 -12.45
CA ASP A 292 -2.06 -5.78 -11.67
C ASP A 292 -1.89 -4.98 -10.35
N LEU A 293 -2.87 -5.11 -9.44
CA LEU A 293 -2.88 -4.43 -8.14
C LEU A 293 -1.56 -4.54 -7.35
N PHE A 294 -0.79 -5.58 -7.57
CA PHE A 294 0.42 -5.91 -6.82
C PHE A 294 1.72 -5.74 -7.61
N GLY A 295 1.67 -5.15 -8.81
CA GLY A 295 2.84 -4.88 -9.65
C GLY A 295 3.14 -5.95 -10.72
N LYS A 296 4.00 -5.59 -11.68
CA LYS A 296 4.38 -6.42 -12.83
C LYS A 296 5.10 -7.71 -12.41
N THR A 297 5.84 -7.68 -11.32
CA THR A 297 6.65 -8.79 -10.85
C THR A 297 5.90 -9.60 -9.79
N ARG A 298 5.08 -10.54 -10.25
CA ARG A 298 4.43 -11.53 -9.36
C ARG A 298 5.41 -12.58 -8.81
N ASP A 299 6.60 -12.67 -9.36
CA ASP A 299 7.59 -13.65 -8.91
C ASP A 299 8.28 -13.17 -7.63
N LYS A 300 7.76 -13.65 -6.50
CA LYS A 300 8.35 -13.39 -5.18
C LYS A 300 9.84 -13.76 -5.10
N SER A 301 10.33 -14.60 -6.00
CA SER A 301 11.74 -15.00 -6.01
C SER A 301 12.64 -13.90 -6.55
N VAL A 302 12.20 -13.12 -7.56
CA VAL A 302 12.94 -11.95 -8.07
C VAL A 302 13.12 -10.93 -6.96
N ILE A 303 12.02 -10.56 -6.29
CA ILE A 303 12.01 -9.60 -5.19
C ILE A 303 12.90 -10.09 -4.03
N SER A 304 12.77 -11.36 -3.66
CA SER A 304 13.56 -11.93 -2.56
C SER A 304 15.06 -11.95 -2.87
N ILE A 305 15.45 -12.20 -4.13
CA ILE A 305 16.85 -12.20 -4.53
C ILE A 305 17.38 -10.77 -4.50
N ARG A 306 16.65 -9.81 -5.07
CA ARG A 306 17.04 -8.39 -5.08
C ARG A 306 17.19 -7.83 -3.66
N ASN A 307 16.24 -8.13 -2.78
CA ASN A 307 16.21 -7.59 -1.42
C ASN A 307 17.09 -8.37 -0.42
N ASN A 308 17.78 -9.41 -0.86
CA ASN A 308 18.71 -10.14 -0.02
C ASN A 308 20.07 -9.43 0.02
N GLU A 309 20.70 -9.34 1.19
CA GLU A 309 22.01 -8.67 1.39
C GLU A 309 23.10 -9.10 0.40
N SER A 310 23.08 -10.36 -0.05
CA SER A 310 24.04 -10.89 -1.02
C SER A 310 23.59 -10.74 -2.48
N ASN A 311 22.39 -10.20 -2.73
CA ASN A 311 21.75 -10.10 -4.05
C ASN A 311 21.88 -11.39 -4.88
N SER A 312 21.72 -12.56 -4.23
CA SER A 312 21.98 -13.85 -4.83
C SER A 312 20.95 -14.91 -4.45
N LYS A 313 20.75 -15.87 -5.37
CA LYS A 313 19.93 -17.07 -5.13
C LYS A 313 20.42 -17.85 -3.90
N ALA A 314 21.74 -18.01 -3.78
CA ALA A 314 22.35 -18.74 -2.65
C ALA A 314 22.07 -18.07 -1.31
N GLY A 315 22.13 -16.74 -1.25
CA GLY A 315 21.77 -15.95 -0.06
C GLY A 315 20.33 -16.17 0.37
N VAL A 316 19.38 -16.05 -0.58
CA VAL A 316 17.95 -16.28 -0.30
C VAL A 316 17.68 -17.70 0.16
N LEU A 317 18.32 -18.70 -0.47
CA LEU A 317 18.18 -20.10 -0.08
C LEU A 317 18.73 -20.35 1.32
N ARG A 318 19.93 -19.80 1.62
CA ARG A 318 20.54 -19.87 2.95
C ARG A 318 19.64 -19.25 4.02
N GLU A 319 19.12 -18.06 3.77
CA GLU A 319 18.24 -17.35 4.72
C GLU A 319 16.88 -18.06 4.89
N THR A 320 16.34 -18.66 3.84
CA THR A 320 15.12 -19.46 3.90
C THR A 320 15.27 -20.71 4.76
N LEU A 321 16.42 -21.38 4.65
CA LEU A 321 16.72 -22.61 5.41
C LEU A 321 17.23 -22.30 6.81
N PHE A 322 18.11 -21.30 6.93
CA PHE A 322 18.83 -20.92 8.15
C PHE A 322 18.65 -19.42 8.44
N PRO A 323 17.45 -18.97 8.84
CA PRO A 323 17.22 -17.57 9.16
C PRO A 323 18.14 -17.06 10.26
N SER A 324 18.42 -15.75 10.22
CA SER A 324 19.23 -15.07 11.22
C SER A 324 18.62 -15.15 12.63
N THR A 325 19.47 -14.93 13.63
CA THR A 325 19.09 -14.92 15.05
C THR A 325 17.90 -13.98 15.29
N GLN A 326 17.94 -12.78 14.73
CA GLN A 326 16.92 -11.74 14.88
C GLN A 326 15.53 -12.21 14.42
N LYS A 327 15.44 -12.83 13.23
CA LYS A 327 14.18 -13.39 12.68
C LYS A 327 13.65 -14.60 13.46
N ILE A 328 14.51 -15.28 14.22
CA ILE A 328 14.11 -16.46 15.00
C ILE A 328 13.76 -16.11 16.45
N GLU A 329 14.42 -15.12 17.05
CA GLU A 329 14.16 -14.66 18.42
C GLU A 329 12.71 -14.20 18.64
N GLU A 330 12.13 -13.58 17.63
CA GLU A 330 10.72 -13.15 17.67
C GLU A 330 9.75 -14.34 17.87
N ARG A 331 10.04 -15.45 17.23
CA ARG A 331 9.20 -16.66 17.26
C ARG A 331 9.56 -17.65 18.36
N TYR A 332 10.85 -17.75 18.67
CA TYR A 332 11.41 -18.72 19.62
C TYR A 332 12.09 -17.99 20.77
N LYS A 333 11.29 -17.49 21.72
CA LYS A 333 11.77 -16.68 22.85
C LYS A 333 12.89 -17.33 23.68
N PHE A 334 13.02 -18.67 23.63
CA PHE A 334 14.07 -19.39 24.37
C PHE A 334 15.49 -19.12 23.88
N ILE A 335 15.66 -18.62 22.64
CA ILE A 335 16.98 -18.27 22.09
C ILE A 335 17.41 -16.84 22.41
N LYS A 336 16.50 -16.00 22.94
CA LYS A 336 16.80 -14.59 23.24
C LYS A 336 18.00 -14.49 24.17
N GLY A 337 19.08 -13.84 23.70
CA GLY A 337 20.35 -13.76 24.40
C GLY A 337 21.20 -15.05 24.40
N ARG A 338 20.77 -16.13 23.72
CA ARG A 338 21.44 -17.44 23.69
C ARG A 338 21.69 -17.89 22.25
N LYS A 339 22.50 -17.13 21.52
CA LYS A 339 22.77 -17.36 20.08
C LYS A 339 23.30 -18.77 19.76
N TYR A 340 23.94 -19.44 20.71
CA TYR A 340 24.42 -20.81 20.55
C TYR A 340 23.30 -21.87 20.42
N LEU A 341 22.06 -21.53 20.80
CA LEU A 341 20.88 -22.40 20.62
C LEU A 341 20.22 -22.25 19.23
N LEU A 342 20.76 -21.42 18.37
CA LEU A 342 20.22 -21.19 17.03
C LEU A 342 20.08 -22.48 16.20
N PRO A 343 21.05 -23.43 16.16
CA PRO A 343 20.88 -24.70 15.47
C PRO A 343 19.68 -25.52 15.98
N VAL A 344 19.43 -25.49 17.30
CA VAL A 344 18.31 -26.20 17.92
C VAL A 344 16.99 -25.56 17.45
N ALA A 345 16.93 -24.23 17.39
CA ALA A 345 15.75 -23.51 16.89
C ALA A 345 15.48 -23.80 15.40
N TRP A 346 16.52 -23.96 14.56
CA TRP A 346 16.35 -24.36 13.15
C TRP A 346 15.75 -25.76 13.02
N VAL A 347 16.21 -26.72 13.82
CA VAL A 347 15.66 -28.08 13.85
C VAL A 347 14.23 -28.09 14.35
N ALA A 348 13.94 -27.41 15.49
CA ALA A 348 12.59 -27.27 16.02
C ALA A 348 11.63 -26.64 15.00
N ARG A 349 12.08 -25.60 14.27
CA ARG A 349 11.34 -24.96 13.18
C ARG A 349 11.04 -25.95 12.05
N GLY A 350 11.96 -26.86 11.73
CA GLY A 350 11.76 -27.92 10.75
C GLY A 350 10.57 -28.80 11.13
N PHE A 351 10.53 -29.27 12.36
CA PHE A 351 9.43 -30.11 12.87
C PHE A 351 8.09 -29.39 12.95
N VAL A 352 8.06 -28.16 13.47
CA VAL A 352 6.82 -27.36 13.60
C VAL A 352 6.23 -27.01 12.22
N ASN A 353 7.07 -26.87 11.20
CA ASN A 353 6.64 -26.45 9.86
C ASN A 353 6.48 -27.60 8.86
N LEU A 354 6.37 -28.85 9.29
CA LEU A 354 6.20 -30.00 8.39
C LEU A 354 5.08 -29.80 7.35
N LYS A 355 3.94 -29.24 7.76
CA LYS A 355 2.81 -28.92 6.85
C LYS A 355 3.14 -27.84 5.79
N VAL A 356 4.16 -27.02 6.01
CA VAL A 356 4.55 -25.92 5.13
C VAL A 356 5.72 -26.30 4.22
N ILE A 357 6.38 -27.45 4.47
CA ILE A 357 7.52 -27.94 3.67
C ILE A 357 7.21 -27.96 2.17
N PRO A 358 6.08 -28.49 1.68
CA PRO A 358 5.81 -28.52 0.24
C PRO A 358 5.79 -27.13 -0.39
N LYS A 359 5.19 -26.13 0.31
CA LYS A 359 5.18 -24.74 -0.14
C LYS A 359 6.59 -24.14 -0.17
N LYS A 360 7.42 -24.44 0.85
CA LYS A 360 8.83 -23.99 0.90
C LYS A 360 9.67 -24.61 -0.19
N LEU A 361 9.51 -25.90 -0.47
CA LEU A 361 10.21 -26.56 -1.58
C LEU A 361 9.83 -25.97 -2.93
N LYS A 362 8.52 -25.66 -3.15
CA LYS A 362 8.07 -24.96 -4.35
C LYS A 362 8.72 -23.57 -4.46
N TYR A 363 8.82 -22.84 -3.36
CA TYR A 363 9.48 -21.52 -3.33
C TYR A 363 11.00 -21.65 -3.58
N VAL A 364 11.70 -22.58 -2.93
CA VAL A 364 13.13 -22.87 -3.19
C VAL A 364 13.37 -23.19 -4.66
N LYS A 365 12.49 -23.99 -5.26
CA LYS A 365 12.56 -24.33 -6.70
C LYS A 365 12.30 -23.10 -7.58
N SER A 366 11.40 -22.21 -7.19
CA SER A 366 11.17 -20.94 -7.88
C SER A 366 12.43 -20.06 -7.83
N VAL A 367 13.02 -19.84 -6.64
CA VAL A 367 14.25 -19.06 -6.47
C VAL A 367 15.41 -19.63 -7.32
N SER A 368 15.59 -20.96 -7.35
CA SER A 368 16.67 -21.59 -8.13
C SER A 368 16.51 -21.39 -9.65
N LYS A 369 15.27 -21.30 -10.12
CA LYS A 369 14.92 -21.13 -11.55
C LYS A 369 14.77 -19.68 -11.99
N THR A 370 14.81 -18.72 -11.06
CA THR A 370 14.64 -17.28 -11.40
C THR A 370 15.70 -16.84 -12.39
N ASP A 371 15.29 -16.11 -13.42
CA ASP A 371 16.21 -15.46 -14.34
C ASP A 371 16.85 -14.25 -13.64
N MET A 372 18.17 -14.18 -13.61
CA MET A 372 18.91 -13.06 -13.00
C MET A 372 18.77 -11.76 -13.81
N ASN A 373 18.47 -11.84 -15.11
CA ASN A 373 18.17 -10.66 -15.92
C ASN A 373 16.93 -9.93 -15.39
N LEU A 374 15.88 -10.68 -14.99
CA LEU A 374 14.69 -10.07 -14.38
C LEU A 374 14.98 -9.41 -13.02
N VAL A 375 15.97 -9.92 -12.28
CA VAL A 375 16.42 -9.31 -11.03
C VAL A 375 17.14 -8.00 -11.34
N SER A 376 18.02 -7.97 -12.35
CA SER A 376 18.73 -6.77 -12.79
C SER A 376 17.77 -5.70 -13.32
N GLU A 377 16.84 -6.08 -14.20
CA GLU A 377 15.81 -5.18 -14.74
C GLU A 377 14.96 -4.55 -13.61
N TYR A 378 14.61 -5.35 -12.60
CA TYR A 378 13.85 -4.85 -11.46
C TYR A 378 14.68 -3.91 -10.58
N ASP A 379 15.96 -4.22 -10.36
CA ASP A 379 16.87 -3.38 -9.61
C ASP A 379 17.14 -2.04 -10.32
N GLU A 380 17.33 -2.07 -11.64
CA GLU A 380 17.45 -0.88 -12.49
C GLU A 380 16.17 -0.01 -12.43
N PHE A 381 15.00 -0.65 -12.49
CA PHE A 381 13.73 0.06 -12.32
C PHE A 381 13.64 0.77 -10.97
N ILE A 382 13.86 0.04 -9.87
CA ILE A 382 13.76 0.57 -8.50
C ILE A 382 14.77 1.70 -8.28
N SER A 383 16.03 1.50 -8.69
CA SER A 383 17.08 2.52 -8.59
C SER A 383 16.81 3.73 -9.50
N GLY A 384 16.23 3.50 -10.68
CA GLY A 384 15.85 4.54 -11.64
C GLY A 384 14.79 5.50 -11.13
N ILE A 385 13.91 5.05 -10.22
CA ILE A 385 12.88 5.88 -9.59
C ILE A 385 13.29 6.45 -8.21
N GLY A 386 14.53 6.19 -7.77
CA GLY A 386 15.07 6.74 -6.51
C GLY A 386 14.81 5.90 -5.25
N LEU A 387 14.62 4.58 -5.41
CA LEU A 387 14.41 3.63 -4.29
C LEU A 387 15.56 2.65 -4.10
#